data_173d07b1e1a0a55f2930450ba8120980
#
_entry.id   173d07b1e1a0a55f2930450ba8120980
#
_cell.length_a   1.000
_cell.length_b   1.000
_cell.length_c   1.000
_cell.angle_alpha   90.00
_cell.angle_beta   90.00
_cell.angle_gamma   90.00
#
_symmetry.space_group_name_H-M   'P 1'
#
loop_
_entity.id
_entity.type
_entity.pdbx_description
1 polymer ?
#
loop_
_entity_poly.entity_id
_entity_poly.type
_entity_poly.pdbx_seq_one_letter_code
_entity_poly.pdbx_strand_id
1 'polypeptide(L)'
;MHVRSLLLAVLLLVAPLPIGDVNDKTFYSGEESILLLPEGQVWEQSDWDMLSDFGFTPLRSISASELLVWKINEEAHHPTAIEFDAEKAVWSSLPYEGETVRVVLEPGLPSRVILDIHERIQQIGSSHVDSVDDGYLPSIEITWTSNLNMEWFANIDGVLWLEPVLITQGRNLDSGAILSGSDMGTHPAAWTFGLNGSGVVIGVADTGIDSDHSCFRNISNASIGLDHRKLLHVNTTIDEWDSSGHADYRHGTHTAGILGCHPIATAVEDSIPTSIMSLGYGSQLVVQDIVSEQGWQPPDVDLLLAESALYGGYLHSNSWGDDTTDYTLRSGDFDAFTREFPWTLPLIAPGNNGGLVLEPANARNVIAIGAATKDPDTERWMSSVHGPTDAETRGIFALAPGVSIVSARSDGSPETYNTGQHTLSGTSMSTPMAATYASVIQQMVQEGWLTGHNETLTEHSLANRAPWFDADTSQHDILLGDGFTPSAPMMKALLSLSATPLGEAHRNGGDGGSGDPNVYDGWGILNLSEIIDFERLELPSTDGERPISNVWIHDSYRLVEGS
;
A
#
# COMPACT_ATOMS: atom_id res chain seq x y z
N MET A 1 -0.13 -24.16 10.69
CA MET A 1 0.95 -24.83 11.45
C MET A 1 1.22 -26.28 11.06
N HIS A 2 0.50 -26.96 10.19
CA HIS A 2 0.75 -28.37 9.85
C HIS A 2 1.16 -28.64 8.40
N VAL A 3 1.09 -27.69 7.51
CA VAL A 3 1.46 -27.87 6.08
C VAL A 3 2.94 -27.51 5.85
N ARG A 4 3.47 -26.45 6.49
CA ARG A 4 4.89 -26.05 6.38
C ARG A 4 5.84 -27.09 7.02
N SER A 5 5.43 -27.72 8.12
CA SER A 5 6.24 -28.80 8.76
C SER A 5 6.29 -30.09 7.93
N LEU A 6 5.36 -30.31 7.00
CA LEU A 6 5.37 -31.49 6.16
C LEU A 6 6.29 -31.37 4.94
N LEU A 7 6.46 -30.15 4.40
CA LEU A 7 7.40 -29.89 3.30
C LEU A 7 8.86 -30.00 3.77
N LEU A 8 9.17 -29.46 4.96
CA LEU A 8 10.52 -29.58 5.52
C LEU A 8 10.89 -31.04 5.86
N ALA A 9 9.94 -31.86 6.28
CA ALA A 9 10.19 -33.28 6.61
C ALA A 9 10.38 -34.18 5.38
N VAL A 10 9.89 -33.78 4.21
CA VAL A 10 10.07 -34.53 2.96
C VAL A 10 11.42 -34.22 2.30
N LEU A 11 11.96 -33.01 2.49
CA LEU A 11 13.27 -32.61 1.98
C LEU A 11 14.46 -33.23 2.73
N LEU A 12 14.26 -33.68 3.97
CA LEU A 12 15.31 -34.31 4.80
C LEU A 12 15.56 -35.81 4.48
N LEU A 13 14.83 -36.40 3.53
CA LEU A 13 14.97 -37.83 3.14
C LEU A 13 15.65 -38.06 1.79
N VAL A 14 16.14 -37.03 1.13
CA VAL A 14 16.91 -37.19 -0.11
C VAL A 14 18.40 -37.19 0.26
N ALA A 15 19.05 -38.30 -0.01
CA ALA A 15 20.49 -38.48 0.22
C ALA A 15 21.31 -37.36 -0.47
N PRO A 16 22.38 -36.84 0.14
CA PRO A 16 23.19 -35.79 -0.45
C PRO A 16 23.77 -36.25 -1.79
N LEU A 17 23.37 -35.59 -2.86
CA LEU A 17 24.06 -35.68 -4.14
C LEU A 17 25.42 -34.97 -3.99
N PRO A 18 26.49 -35.44 -4.69
CA PRO A 18 27.82 -34.87 -4.57
C PRO A 18 27.76 -33.37 -4.94
N ILE A 19 28.27 -32.55 -4.03
CA ILE A 19 28.40 -31.09 -4.15
C ILE A 19 29.39 -30.83 -5.32
N GLY A 20 28.83 -30.47 -6.48
CA GLY A 20 29.64 -29.90 -7.56
C GLY A 20 30.09 -28.49 -7.16
N ASP A 21 31.23 -28.09 -7.68
CA ASP A 21 31.85 -26.79 -7.44
C ASP A 21 30.84 -25.66 -7.72
N VAL A 22 30.50 -24.85 -6.72
CA VAL A 22 29.44 -23.84 -6.75
C VAL A 22 29.81 -22.59 -7.57
N ASN A 23 30.99 -22.60 -8.18
CA ASN A 23 31.40 -21.60 -9.17
C ASN A 23 30.74 -21.75 -10.56
N ASP A 24 29.73 -22.60 -10.69
CA ASP A 24 29.03 -22.75 -11.96
C ASP A 24 27.90 -21.73 -12.04
N LYS A 25 28.17 -20.56 -12.63
CA LYS A 25 27.22 -19.48 -12.98
C LYS A 25 26.05 -19.94 -13.87
N THR A 26 25.88 -21.25 -14.04
CA THR A 26 24.84 -21.85 -14.91
C THR A 26 23.47 -21.98 -14.24
N PHE A 27 23.31 -21.59 -12.98
CA PHE A 27 22.05 -21.80 -12.25
C PHE A 27 21.07 -20.64 -12.31
N TYR A 28 21.54 -19.44 -12.56
CA TYR A 28 20.72 -18.26 -12.80
C TYR A 28 21.34 -17.45 -13.95
N SER A 29 20.52 -17.15 -14.92
CA SER A 29 20.94 -16.35 -16.06
C SER A 29 20.68 -14.88 -15.72
N GLY A 30 21.71 -14.13 -15.37
CA GLY A 30 21.61 -12.70 -15.16
C GLY A 30 22.80 -12.14 -14.43
N GLU A 31 22.95 -10.84 -14.46
CA GLU A 31 23.97 -10.07 -13.76
C GLU A 31 23.35 -8.77 -13.24
N GLU A 32 23.75 -8.37 -12.05
CA GLU A 32 23.42 -7.07 -11.51
C GLU A 32 24.24 -5.97 -12.21
N SER A 33 23.59 -4.87 -12.46
CA SER A 33 24.20 -3.68 -13.05
C SER A 33 23.57 -2.42 -12.50
N ILE A 34 24.32 -1.34 -12.45
CA ILE A 34 23.77 -0.01 -12.18
C ILE A 34 23.65 0.74 -13.49
N LEU A 35 22.47 1.28 -13.75
CA LEU A 35 22.22 2.22 -14.82
C LEU A 35 22.27 3.65 -14.28
N LEU A 36 22.97 4.52 -14.99
CA LEU A 36 23.13 5.92 -14.64
C LEU A 36 22.36 6.80 -15.62
N LEU A 37 21.65 7.79 -15.10
CA LEU A 37 21.16 8.90 -15.89
C LEU A 37 22.18 10.06 -15.90
N PRO A 38 22.15 10.93 -16.92
CA PRO A 38 22.92 12.15 -16.93
C PRO A 38 22.62 13.03 -15.70
N GLU A 39 23.61 13.83 -15.29
CA GLU A 39 23.48 14.73 -14.14
C GLU A 39 22.24 15.63 -14.26
N GLY A 40 21.45 15.69 -13.19
CA GLY A 40 20.22 16.46 -13.11
C GLY A 40 18.99 15.80 -13.73
N GLN A 41 19.09 14.57 -14.20
CA GLN A 41 17.96 13.76 -14.63
C GLN A 41 17.53 12.78 -13.53
N VAL A 42 16.24 12.43 -13.54
CA VAL A 42 15.65 11.44 -12.63
C VAL A 42 14.98 10.35 -13.47
N TRP A 43 14.91 9.13 -12.91
CA TRP A 43 14.22 8.02 -13.57
C TRP A 43 12.71 8.28 -13.58
N GLU A 44 12.14 8.30 -14.81
CA GLU A 44 10.70 8.43 -15.04
C GLU A 44 10.09 7.07 -15.41
N GLN A 45 8.76 6.94 -15.31
CA GLN A 45 8.07 5.69 -15.65
C GLN A 45 8.35 5.24 -17.10
N SER A 46 8.45 6.19 -18.03
CA SER A 46 8.79 5.89 -19.43
C SER A 46 10.17 5.25 -19.61
N ASP A 47 11.12 5.62 -18.76
CA ASP A 47 12.45 5.03 -18.77
C ASP A 47 12.41 3.59 -18.24
N TRP A 48 11.63 3.36 -17.18
CA TRP A 48 11.43 2.04 -16.60
C TRP A 48 10.75 1.08 -17.57
N ASP A 49 9.73 1.55 -18.30
CA ASP A 49 9.01 0.75 -19.30
C ASP A 49 9.93 0.30 -20.44
N MET A 50 10.92 1.12 -20.80
CA MET A 50 11.92 0.78 -21.82
C MET A 50 12.96 -0.24 -21.35
N LEU A 51 13.18 -0.40 -20.04
CA LEU A 51 14.22 -1.29 -19.53
C LEU A 51 13.98 -2.76 -19.91
N SER A 52 12.73 -3.20 -19.93
CA SER A 52 12.38 -4.57 -20.32
C SER A 52 12.74 -4.85 -21.79
N ASP A 53 12.58 -3.87 -22.67
CA ASP A 53 12.94 -3.98 -24.09
C ASP A 53 14.45 -4.09 -24.29
N PHE A 54 15.23 -3.51 -23.37
CA PHE A 54 16.69 -3.62 -23.34
C PHE A 54 17.18 -4.87 -22.60
N GLY A 55 16.28 -5.68 -22.03
CA GLY A 55 16.62 -6.89 -21.30
C GLY A 55 17.05 -6.68 -19.85
N PHE A 56 16.56 -5.61 -19.21
CA PHE A 56 16.80 -5.30 -17.81
C PHE A 56 15.51 -5.33 -16.99
N THR A 57 15.60 -5.80 -15.77
CA THR A 57 14.53 -5.69 -14.77
C THR A 57 15.00 -4.76 -13.65
N PRO A 58 14.28 -3.67 -13.35
CA PRO A 58 14.65 -2.81 -12.24
C PRO A 58 14.47 -3.56 -10.91
N LEU A 59 15.46 -3.43 -10.03
CA LEU A 59 15.44 -4.01 -8.68
C LEU A 59 15.20 -2.92 -7.63
N ARG A 60 16.03 -1.86 -7.64
CA ARG A 60 16.06 -0.86 -6.59
C ARG A 60 16.63 0.46 -7.10
N SER A 61 16.05 1.59 -6.64
CA SER A 61 16.69 2.90 -6.80
C SER A 61 17.77 3.10 -5.75
N ILE A 62 18.98 3.41 -6.17
CA ILE A 62 20.09 3.77 -5.28
C ILE A 62 20.08 5.28 -5.04
N SER A 63 19.84 6.06 -6.09
CA SER A 63 19.66 7.51 -6.02
C SER A 63 18.65 7.96 -7.08
N ALA A 64 18.39 9.24 -7.19
CA ALA A 64 17.52 9.78 -8.25
C ALA A 64 17.99 9.42 -9.68
N SER A 65 19.30 9.31 -9.88
CA SER A 65 19.93 9.02 -11.17
C SER A 65 20.57 7.63 -11.28
N GLU A 66 20.63 6.87 -10.19
CA GLU A 66 21.21 5.52 -10.17
C GLU A 66 20.13 4.48 -9.90
N LEU A 67 20.04 3.49 -10.77
CA LEU A 67 19.09 2.38 -10.68
C LEU A 67 19.83 1.05 -10.71
N LEU A 68 19.66 0.24 -9.67
CA LEU A 68 20.10 -1.15 -9.67
C LEU A 68 19.13 -1.95 -10.53
N VAL A 69 19.67 -2.69 -11.48
CA VAL A 69 18.89 -3.51 -12.41
C VAL A 69 19.44 -4.92 -12.48
N TRP A 70 18.58 -5.86 -12.80
CA TRP A 70 18.91 -7.24 -13.15
C TRP A 70 18.98 -7.39 -14.66
N LYS A 71 20.12 -7.81 -15.16
CA LYS A 71 20.34 -8.08 -16.57
C LYS A 71 19.87 -9.50 -16.90
N ILE A 72 18.76 -9.62 -17.63
CA ILE A 72 18.07 -10.90 -17.87
C ILE A 72 18.87 -11.80 -18.82
N ASN A 73 19.65 -11.23 -19.71
CA ASN A 73 20.45 -11.99 -20.68
C ASN A 73 21.77 -11.27 -21.02
N GLU A 74 22.75 -12.02 -21.50
CA GLU A 74 24.08 -11.50 -21.85
C GLU A 74 24.06 -10.45 -23.00
N GLU A 75 23.01 -10.44 -23.82
CA GLU A 75 22.86 -9.49 -24.93
C GLU A 75 22.31 -8.13 -24.47
N ALA A 76 21.78 -8.05 -23.25
CA ALA A 76 21.26 -6.81 -22.70
C ALA A 76 22.40 -5.78 -22.59
N HIS A 77 22.19 -4.62 -23.18
CA HIS A 77 23.18 -3.56 -23.21
C HIS A 77 22.52 -2.20 -23.04
N HIS A 78 23.04 -1.44 -22.10
CA HIS A 78 22.71 -0.03 -21.94
C HIS A 78 23.99 0.81 -21.91
N PRO A 79 24.04 1.95 -22.62
CA PRO A 79 25.29 2.73 -22.75
C PRO A 79 25.83 3.28 -21.43
N THR A 80 25.00 3.36 -20.39
CA THR A 80 25.38 3.85 -19.06
C THR A 80 25.49 2.75 -18.02
N ALA A 81 25.39 1.47 -18.43
CA ALA A 81 25.51 0.37 -17.48
C ALA A 81 26.92 0.28 -16.92
N ILE A 82 27.02 0.21 -15.61
CA ILE A 82 28.27 -0.04 -14.87
C ILE A 82 28.10 -1.30 -14.02
N GLU A 83 29.21 -1.95 -13.70
CA GLU A 83 29.20 -3.10 -12.81
C GLU A 83 28.73 -2.68 -11.41
N PHE A 84 27.95 -3.56 -10.79
CA PHE A 84 27.50 -3.34 -9.41
C PHE A 84 28.69 -3.50 -8.46
N ASP A 85 28.90 -2.51 -7.62
CA ASP A 85 29.99 -2.50 -6.65
C ASP A 85 29.50 -3.08 -5.31
N ALA A 86 30.21 -4.09 -4.81
CA ALA A 86 29.90 -4.72 -3.54
C ALA A 86 29.86 -3.74 -2.34
N GLU A 87 30.57 -2.61 -2.42
CA GLU A 87 30.51 -1.55 -1.41
C GLU A 87 29.11 -0.90 -1.36
N LYS A 88 28.39 -0.85 -2.48
CA LYS A 88 27.00 -0.33 -2.57
C LYS A 88 25.96 -1.35 -2.11
N ALA A 89 26.34 -2.61 -1.94
CA ALA A 89 25.51 -3.68 -1.41
C ALA A 89 25.37 -3.63 0.12
N VAL A 90 26.14 -2.79 0.78
CA VAL A 90 26.18 -2.73 2.25
C VAL A 90 25.39 -1.54 2.75
N TRP A 91 24.56 -1.78 3.75
CA TRP A 91 23.82 -0.74 4.45
C TRP A 91 24.77 0.31 5.06
N SER A 92 24.35 1.57 5.07
CA SER A 92 25.20 2.71 5.46
C SER A 92 25.63 2.71 6.95
N SER A 93 24.95 1.94 7.78
CA SER A 93 25.27 1.80 9.21
C SER A 93 25.56 0.35 9.58
N LEU A 94 26.63 0.12 10.36
CA LEU A 94 26.92 -1.21 10.87
C LEU A 94 25.84 -1.65 11.87
N PRO A 95 25.30 -2.86 11.76
CA PRO A 95 24.37 -3.40 12.75
C PRO A 95 25.07 -3.60 14.10
N TYR A 96 24.31 -3.50 15.18
CA TYR A 96 24.79 -3.79 16.52
C TYR A 96 24.70 -5.29 16.82
N GLU A 97 25.50 -5.74 17.76
CA GLU A 97 25.46 -7.14 18.20
C GLU A 97 24.07 -7.51 18.75
N GLY A 98 23.50 -8.57 18.21
CA GLY A 98 22.15 -9.05 18.55
C GLY A 98 21.02 -8.52 17.68
N GLU A 99 21.30 -7.60 16.77
CA GLU A 99 20.32 -7.16 15.78
C GLU A 99 20.11 -8.21 14.69
N THR A 100 18.91 -8.25 14.13
CA THR A 100 18.60 -9.08 12.97
C THR A 100 18.93 -8.30 11.69
N VAL A 101 19.65 -8.95 10.79
CA VAL A 101 20.02 -8.43 9.47
C VAL A 101 19.42 -9.31 8.40
N ARG A 102 18.85 -8.70 7.38
CA ARG A 102 18.36 -9.39 6.19
C ARG A 102 19.41 -9.38 5.10
N VAL A 103 19.73 -10.57 4.59
CA VAL A 103 20.58 -10.78 3.42
C VAL A 103 19.66 -10.99 2.23
N VAL A 104 19.54 -9.98 1.36
CA VAL A 104 18.66 -10.01 0.20
C VAL A 104 19.37 -10.67 -0.97
N LEU A 105 18.69 -11.58 -1.64
CA LEU A 105 19.27 -12.42 -2.69
C LEU A 105 18.73 -12.00 -4.07
N GLU A 106 19.44 -12.44 -5.11
CA GLU A 106 19.08 -12.24 -6.51
C GLU A 106 17.71 -12.84 -6.84
N PRO A 107 16.91 -12.18 -7.70
CA PRO A 107 15.61 -12.67 -8.08
C PRO A 107 15.70 -13.95 -8.91
N GLY A 108 14.72 -14.85 -8.70
CA GLY A 108 14.59 -16.08 -9.47
C GLY A 108 15.62 -17.16 -9.15
N LEU A 109 16.33 -17.06 -8.04
CA LEU A 109 17.24 -18.12 -7.59
C LEU A 109 16.49 -19.43 -7.33
N PRO A 110 16.98 -20.58 -7.83
CA PRO A 110 16.41 -21.86 -7.49
C PRO A 110 16.54 -22.14 -5.98
N SER A 111 15.50 -22.72 -5.36
CA SER A 111 15.47 -23.01 -3.92
C SER A 111 16.71 -23.76 -3.41
N ARG A 112 17.34 -24.61 -4.23
CA ARG A 112 18.59 -25.31 -3.87
C ARG A 112 19.78 -24.35 -3.73
N VAL A 113 19.81 -23.26 -4.55
CA VAL A 113 20.87 -22.23 -4.47
C VAL A 113 20.68 -21.39 -3.23
N ILE A 114 19.43 -21.03 -2.93
CA ILE A 114 19.08 -20.33 -1.68
C ILE A 114 19.51 -21.15 -0.46
N LEU A 115 19.27 -22.47 -0.48
CA LEU A 115 19.73 -23.38 0.59
C LEU A 115 21.26 -23.47 0.67
N ASP A 116 21.97 -23.47 -0.45
CA ASP A 116 23.43 -23.47 -0.45
C ASP A 116 24.00 -22.16 0.11
N ILE A 117 23.44 -21.03 -0.28
CA ILE A 117 23.78 -19.71 0.31
C ILE A 117 23.51 -19.72 1.83
N HIS A 118 22.36 -20.23 2.25
CA HIS A 118 22.01 -20.40 3.65
C HIS A 118 23.04 -21.24 4.41
N GLU A 119 23.46 -22.39 3.87
CA GLU A 119 24.46 -23.23 4.48
C GLU A 119 25.83 -22.54 4.59
N ARG A 120 26.20 -21.74 3.57
CA ARG A 120 27.44 -20.93 3.59
C ARG A 120 27.38 -19.87 4.68
N ILE A 121 26.25 -19.15 4.78
CA ILE A 121 26.03 -18.13 5.82
C ILE A 121 26.16 -18.77 7.21
N GLN A 122 25.57 -19.94 7.43
CA GLN A 122 25.71 -20.67 8.71
C GLN A 122 27.16 -21.05 9.06
N GLN A 123 28.01 -21.25 8.07
CA GLN A 123 29.42 -21.56 8.27
C GLN A 123 30.27 -20.33 8.58
N ILE A 124 29.76 -19.12 8.24
CA ILE A 124 30.46 -17.87 8.50
C ILE A 124 30.21 -17.44 9.95
N GLY A 125 31.11 -17.77 10.84
CA GLY A 125 31.25 -17.13 12.15
C GLY A 125 30.17 -17.41 13.18
N SER A 126 29.51 -18.56 13.17
CA SER A 126 28.46 -18.92 14.15
C SER A 126 27.20 -18.03 14.07
N SER A 127 26.89 -17.44 12.90
CA SER A 127 25.65 -16.74 12.70
C SER A 127 24.45 -17.66 12.93
N HIS A 128 23.48 -17.19 13.71
CA HIS A 128 22.20 -17.86 13.83
C HIS A 128 21.33 -17.40 12.66
N VAL A 129 20.81 -18.33 11.87
CA VAL A 129 19.86 -18.02 10.82
C VAL A 129 18.46 -18.13 11.43
N ASP A 130 17.74 -17.03 11.39
CA ASP A 130 16.42 -16.89 12.02
C ASP A 130 15.31 -17.33 11.06
N SER A 131 15.39 -16.93 9.78
CA SER A 131 14.40 -17.29 8.76
C SER A 131 15.00 -17.33 7.36
N VAL A 132 14.28 -17.96 6.43
CA VAL A 132 14.56 -17.96 4.99
C VAL A 132 13.25 -17.71 4.28
N ASP A 133 13.23 -16.70 3.45
CA ASP A 133 12.12 -16.36 2.57
C ASP A 133 12.46 -16.63 1.11
N ASP A 134 11.51 -17.14 0.33
CA ASP A 134 11.65 -17.49 -1.08
C ASP A 134 10.72 -16.65 -1.99
N GLY A 135 10.37 -15.43 -1.56
CA GLY A 135 9.59 -14.46 -2.31
C GLY A 135 10.24 -13.98 -3.61
N TYR A 136 9.74 -12.90 -4.18
CA TYR A 136 10.25 -12.32 -5.43
C TYR A 136 11.73 -11.95 -5.35
N LEU A 137 12.14 -11.29 -4.27
CA LEU A 137 13.53 -11.13 -3.86
C LEU A 137 13.77 -12.05 -2.65
N PRO A 138 14.31 -13.26 -2.85
CA PRO A 138 14.54 -14.16 -1.74
C PRO A 138 15.46 -13.52 -0.69
N SER A 139 15.25 -13.84 0.57
CA SER A 139 16.07 -13.28 1.64
C SER A 139 16.36 -14.28 2.77
N ILE A 140 17.40 -14.01 3.53
CA ILE A 140 17.82 -14.80 4.69
C ILE A 140 18.02 -13.84 5.86
N GLU A 141 17.28 -14.03 6.94
CA GLU A 141 17.49 -13.25 8.16
C GLU A 141 18.48 -13.94 9.08
N ILE A 142 19.40 -13.16 9.61
CA ILE A 142 20.47 -13.64 10.51
C ILE A 142 20.57 -12.75 11.73
N THR A 143 20.85 -13.31 12.89
CA THR A 143 21.27 -12.53 14.06
C THR A 143 22.71 -12.07 13.90
N TRP A 144 22.92 -10.75 13.93
CA TRP A 144 24.25 -10.16 13.79
C TRP A 144 25.09 -10.39 15.04
N THR A 145 26.34 -10.80 14.83
CA THR A 145 27.33 -10.92 15.90
C THR A 145 28.58 -10.13 15.56
N SER A 146 29.30 -9.67 16.59
CA SER A 146 30.52 -8.85 16.43
C SER A 146 31.66 -9.55 15.66
N ASN A 147 31.54 -10.86 15.43
CA ASN A 147 32.48 -11.62 14.65
C ASN A 147 32.22 -11.63 13.15
N LEU A 148 31.04 -11.11 12.74
CA LEU A 148 30.65 -11.06 11.33
C LEU A 148 31.24 -9.81 10.66
N ASN A 149 31.55 -9.94 9.37
CA ASN A 149 32.00 -8.85 8.53
C ASN A 149 31.05 -8.73 7.33
N MET A 150 30.48 -7.57 7.10
CA MET A 150 29.56 -7.32 6.00
C MET A 150 30.15 -7.64 4.63
N GLU A 151 31.45 -7.35 4.41
CA GLU A 151 32.14 -7.67 3.17
C GLU A 151 32.12 -9.17 2.84
N TRP A 152 32.07 -10.04 3.85
CA TRP A 152 31.99 -11.48 3.61
C TRP A 152 30.68 -11.87 2.96
N PHE A 153 29.57 -11.25 3.39
CA PHE A 153 28.25 -11.52 2.82
C PHE A 153 28.12 -10.91 1.42
N ALA A 154 28.58 -9.69 1.23
CA ALA A 154 28.57 -9.02 -0.05
C ALA A 154 29.40 -9.74 -1.15
N ASN A 155 30.34 -10.60 -0.74
CA ASN A 155 31.13 -11.45 -1.66
C ASN A 155 30.56 -12.87 -1.84
N ILE A 156 29.38 -13.16 -1.33
CA ILE A 156 28.68 -14.43 -1.63
C ILE A 156 27.92 -14.27 -2.94
N ASP A 157 28.23 -15.11 -3.93
CA ASP A 157 27.48 -15.12 -5.19
C ASP A 157 25.98 -15.31 -4.92
N GLY A 158 25.15 -14.46 -5.49
CA GLY A 158 23.70 -14.45 -5.29
C GLY A 158 23.20 -13.51 -4.18
N VAL A 159 24.08 -12.82 -3.46
CA VAL A 159 23.70 -11.77 -2.50
C VAL A 159 23.69 -10.42 -3.19
N LEU A 160 22.57 -9.69 -3.12
CA LEU A 160 22.42 -8.34 -3.68
C LEU A 160 22.80 -7.26 -2.68
N TRP A 161 22.23 -7.28 -1.48
CA TRP A 161 22.57 -6.33 -0.41
C TRP A 161 22.23 -6.88 0.98
N LEU A 162 22.67 -6.14 2.00
CA LEU A 162 22.34 -6.39 3.39
C LEU A 162 21.58 -5.18 3.94
N GLU A 163 20.52 -5.44 4.72
CA GLU A 163 19.76 -4.40 5.42
C GLU A 163 19.39 -4.83 6.84
N PRO A 164 19.21 -3.91 7.79
CA PRO A 164 18.71 -4.26 9.12
C PRO A 164 17.23 -4.66 9.04
N VAL A 165 16.82 -5.65 9.84
CA VAL A 165 15.41 -5.92 10.09
C VAL A 165 14.94 -4.99 11.20
N LEU A 166 14.17 -3.98 10.83
CA LEU A 166 13.69 -2.97 11.76
C LEU A 166 12.38 -3.42 12.42
N ILE A 167 12.11 -2.86 13.60
CA ILE A 167 10.85 -3.11 14.30
C ILE A 167 9.76 -2.29 13.61
N THR A 168 8.80 -2.97 12.99
CA THR A 168 7.63 -2.34 12.41
C THR A 168 6.77 -1.70 13.50
N GLN A 169 6.34 -0.46 13.30
CA GLN A 169 5.53 0.31 14.24
C GLN A 169 4.27 0.86 13.55
N GLY A 170 3.15 0.89 14.31
CA GLY A 170 1.97 1.65 13.94
C GLY A 170 2.25 3.15 14.01
N ARG A 171 1.99 3.87 12.92
CA ARG A 171 2.24 5.31 12.85
C ARG A 171 1.08 6.10 13.40
N ASN A 172 0.94 6.14 14.74
CA ASN A 172 -0.20 6.66 15.45
C ASN A 172 0.17 7.75 16.46
N LEU A 173 -0.46 8.90 16.37
CA LEU A 173 -0.45 9.93 17.40
C LEU A 173 -1.84 10.54 17.58
N ASP A 174 -2.22 10.74 18.82
CA ASP A 174 -3.57 11.03 19.30
C ASP A 174 -4.37 12.15 18.64
N SER A 175 -5.62 11.86 18.43
CA SER A 175 -6.88 12.64 18.42
C SER A 175 -7.47 13.26 17.12
N GLY A 176 -8.60 12.97 16.77
CA GLY A 176 -9.93 13.12 16.25
C GLY A 176 -10.39 13.87 15.00
N ALA A 177 -11.10 13.47 14.12
CA ALA A 177 -12.15 13.63 13.11
C ALA A 177 -12.10 14.67 11.97
N ILE A 178 -12.47 14.44 10.79
CA ILE A 178 -13.48 14.94 9.85
C ILE A 178 -13.13 14.79 8.39
N LEU A 179 -14.17 14.47 7.67
CA LEU A 179 -14.22 14.41 6.23
C LEU A 179 -15.34 15.17 5.60
N SER A 180 -15.10 15.83 4.54
CA SER A 180 -15.94 15.89 3.35
C SER A 180 -15.60 17.06 2.43
N GLY A 181 -15.87 16.95 1.11
CA GLY A 181 -15.87 18.08 0.18
C GLY A 181 -17.07 19.02 0.35
N SER A 182 -17.60 19.21 1.54
CA SER A 182 -18.69 20.14 1.90
C SER A 182 -18.41 20.76 3.25
N ASP A 183 -19.10 21.86 3.57
CA ASP A 183 -18.97 22.55 4.84
C ASP A 183 -19.08 21.60 6.02
N MET A 184 -18.26 21.81 7.05
CA MET A 184 -18.28 21.01 8.27
C MET A 184 -19.67 20.95 8.87
N GLY A 185 -20.16 19.73 9.15
CA GLY A 185 -21.49 19.49 9.71
C GLY A 185 -22.58 19.26 8.67
N THR A 186 -22.26 19.23 7.36
CA THR A 186 -23.19 18.85 6.29
C THR A 186 -22.89 17.43 5.79
N HIS A 187 -23.87 16.82 5.11
CA HIS A 187 -23.63 15.56 4.42
C HIS A 187 -22.77 15.79 3.17
N PRO A 188 -21.83 14.88 2.85
CA PRO A 188 -21.07 14.94 1.61
C PRO A 188 -22.00 15.02 0.40
N ALA A 189 -21.78 15.99 -0.50
CA ALA A 189 -22.58 16.15 -1.71
C ALA A 189 -22.62 14.88 -2.56
N ALA A 190 -21.52 14.12 -2.59
CA ALA A 190 -21.40 12.84 -3.26
C ALA A 190 -22.51 11.84 -2.87
N TRP A 191 -22.92 11.80 -1.61
CA TRP A 191 -23.96 10.87 -1.15
C TRP A 191 -25.32 11.13 -1.76
N THR A 192 -25.65 12.37 -2.08
CA THR A 192 -26.90 12.74 -2.77
C THR A 192 -27.01 12.06 -4.14
N PHE A 193 -25.87 11.76 -4.75
CA PHE A 193 -25.78 11.09 -6.05
C PHE A 193 -25.50 9.58 -5.95
N GLY A 194 -25.54 9.01 -4.74
CA GLY A 194 -25.26 7.59 -4.50
C GLY A 194 -23.76 7.24 -4.56
N LEU A 195 -22.89 8.25 -4.59
CA LEU A 195 -21.44 8.08 -4.59
C LEU A 195 -20.95 7.91 -3.15
N ASN A 196 -20.74 6.67 -2.75
CA ASN A 196 -20.41 6.28 -1.38
C ASN A 196 -19.46 5.07 -1.30
N GLY A 197 -18.78 4.75 -2.41
CA GLY A 197 -17.88 3.60 -2.51
C GLY A 197 -18.59 2.26 -2.77
N SER A 198 -19.89 2.26 -3.09
CA SER A 198 -20.60 1.01 -3.40
C SER A 198 -19.96 0.25 -4.56
N GLY A 199 -19.87 -1.08 -4.43
CA GLY A 199 -19.21 -1.95 -5.40
C GLY A 199 -17.69 -1.91 -5.37
N VAL A 200 -17.09 -1.20 -4.42
CA VAL A 200 -15.64 -1.15 -4.23
C VAL A 200 -15.24 -1.94 -2.98
N VAL A 201 -14.16 -2.70 -3.12
CA VAL A 201 -13.52 -3.43 -2.03
C VAL A 201 -12.18 -2.76 -1.71
N ILE A 202 -11.92 -2.56 -0.43
CA ILE A 202 -10.66 -1.97 0.04
C ILE A 202 -9.97 -2.98 0.96
N GLY A 203 -8.70 -3.28 0.66
CA GLY A 203 -7.82 -4.02 1.57
C GLY A 203 -7.31 -3.11 2.68
N VAL A 204 -7.15 -3.66 3.87
CA VAL A 204 -6.53 -2.97 5.00
C VAL A 204 -5.74 -3.96 5.85
N ALA A 205 -4.46 -3.66 6.06
CA ALA A 205 -3.59 -4.39 6.96
C ALA A 205 -3.30 -3.52 8.19
N ASP A 206 -3.62 -4.03 9.37
CA ASP A 206 -3.50 -3.27 10.63
C ASP A 206 -3.60 -4.21 11.86
N THR A 207 -3.96 -3.69 13.02
CA THR A 207 -4.12 -4.43 14.28
C THR A 207 -5.41 -5.30 14.36
N GLY A 208 -5.98 -5.69 13.22
CA GLY A 208 -7.24 -6.42 13.17
C GLY A 208 -8.48 -5.52 13.21
N ILE A 209 -9.63 -6.10 13.49
CA ILE A 209 -10.92 -5.40 13.49
C ILE A 209 -11.87 -5.93 14.58
N ASP A 210 -12.55 -5.02 15.23
CA ASP A 210 -13.73 -5.32 16.06
C ASP A 210 -14.95 -5.47 15.14
N SER A 211 -15.18 -6.70 14.66
CA SER A 211 -16.15 -7.01 13.61
C SER A 211 -17.61 -6.84 14.05
N ASP A 212 -17.92 -6.84 15.34
CA ASP A 212 -19.26 -6.62 15.87
C ASP A 212 -19.54 -5.16 16.26
N HIS A 213 -18.57 -4.26 16.04
CA HIS A 213 -18.82 -2.83 16.13
C HIS A 213 -19.93 -2.39 15.19
N SER A 214 -20.75 -1.41 15.58
CA SER A 214 -21.90 -0.93 14.79
C SER A 214 -21.57 -0.57 13.36
N CYS A 215 -20.35 -0.14 13.08
CA CYS A 215 -19.84 0.16 11.75
C CYS A 215 -19.82 -1.05 10.81
N PHE A 216 -19.53 -2.22 11.33
CA PHE A 216 -19.18 -3.39 10.53
C PHE A 216 -20.18 -4.55 10.65
N ARG A 217 -20.72 -4.79 11.85
CA ARG A 217 -21.61 -5.92 12.11
C ARG A 217 -22.72 -6.07 11.08
N ASN A 218 -23.15 -7.30 10.82
CA ASN A 218 -24.25 -7.59 9.91
C ASN A 218 -25.62 -7.40 10.58
N ILE A 219 -26.65 -7.07 9.78
CA ILE A 219 -28.06 -7.01 10.22
C ILE A 219 -28.62 -8.42 10.45
N SER A 220 -28.23 -9.36 9.60
CA SER A 220 -28.52 -10.79 9.73
C SER A 220 -27.28 -11.49 10.30
N ASN A 221 -27.43 -12.57 11.02
CA ASN A 221 -26.30 -13.35 11.53
C ASN A 221 -25.47 -14.02 10.39
N ALA A 222 -25.28 -13.34 9.26
CA ALA A 222 -24.42 -13.80 8.21
C ALA A 222 -22.96 -13.73 8.68
N SER A 223 -22.22 -14.79 8.48
CA SER A 223 -20.80 -14.85 8.74
C SER A 223 -20.03 -13.92 7.80
N ILE A 224 -18.82 -13.53 8.18
CA ILE A 224 -17.86 -12.84 7.30
C ILE A 224 -17.74 -13.61 6.00
N GLY A 225 -17.79 -12.92 4.87
CA GLY A 225 -17.81 -13.52 3.53
C GLY A 225 -18.64 -12.70 2.53
N LEU A 226 -18.92 -13.25 1.36
CA LEU A 226 -19.59 -12.55 0.26
C LEU A 226 -20.99 -12.00 0.62
N ASP A 227 -21.70 -12.67 1.52
CA ASP A 227 -23.02 -12.23 1.98
C ASP A 227 -22.96 -11.21 3.13
N HIS A 228 -21.76 -10.91 3.61
CA HIS A 228 -21.58 -9.93 4.67
C HIS A 228 -21.57 -8.52 4.10
N ARG A 229 -22.35 -7.61 4.72
CA ARG A 229 -22.50 -6.24 4.18
C ARG A 229 -21.20 -5.43 4.15
N LYS A 230 -20.19 -5.77 4.99
CA LYS A 230 -18.96 -5.00 5.16
C LYS A 230 -17.68 -5.82 5.01
N LEU A 231 -17.63 -7.01 5.55
CA LEU A 231 -16.40 -7.79 5.68
C LEU A 231 -16.43 -8.99 4.74
N LEU A 232 -15.74 -8.89 3.62
CA LEU A 232 -15.61 -10.00 2.68
C LEU A 232 -14.64 -11.06 3.20
N HIS A 233 -13.60 -10.62 3.88
CA HIS A 233 -12.60 -11.50 4.47
C HIS A 233 -11.94 -10.82 5.66
N VAL A 234 -11.57 -11.62 6.65
CA VAL A 234 -10.69 -11.22 7.76
C VAL A 234 -9.63 -12.31 7.88
N ASN A 235 -8.38 -11.95 7.64
CA ASN A 235 -7.25 -12.84 7.84
C ASN A 235 -6.88 -12.86 9.33
N THR A 236 -7.03 -14.01 9.95
CA THR A 236 -6.79 -14.26 11.38
C THR A 236 -5.56 -15.15 11.59
N THR A 237 -4.60 -15.11 10.66
CA THR A 237 -3.41 -15.97 10.76
C THR A 237 -2.51 -15.58 11.92
N ILE A 238 -2.43 -14.29 12.21
CA ILE A 238 -1.62 -13.71 13.30
C ILE A 238 -2.44 -13.65 14.58
N ASP A 239 -3.60 -13.00 14.54
CA ASP A 239 -4.55 -12.88 15.65
C ASP A 239 -5.98 -12.96 15.07
N GLU A 240 -7.02 -12.92 15.88
CA GLU A 240 -8.40 -13.06 15.40
C GLU A 240 -9.15 -11.73 15.31
N TRP A 241 -8.78 -10.73 16.11
CA TRP A 241 -9.44 -9.42 16.17
C TRP A 241 -8.57 -8.38 16.85
N ASP A 242 -8.97 -7.14 16.76
CA ASP A 242 -8.32 -5.99 17.37
C ASP A 242 -8.38 -6.07 18.92
N SER A 243 -7.54 -6.93 19.47
CA SER A 243 -7.53 -7.33 20.87
C SER A 243 -6.71 -6.39 21.76
N SER A 244 -6.97 -6.42 23.06
CA SER A 244 -6.27 -5.58 24.04
C SER A 244 -4.84 -6.06 24.39
N GLY A 245 -4.32 -7.08 23.71
CA GLY A 245 -3.01 -7.67 23.99
C GLY A 245 -1.82 -6.82 23.55
N HIS A 246 -2.02 -5.87 22.63
CA HIS A 246 -0.98 -5.02 22.07
C HIS A 246 -1.18 -3.54 22.41
N ALA A 247 -0.10 -2.75 22.44
CA ALA A 247 -0.16 -1.32 22.78
C ALA A 247 -0.98 -0.51 21.77
N ASP A 248 -0.94 -0.90 20.49
CA ASP A 248 -1.63 -0.20 19.40
C ASP A 248 -3.03 -0.76 19.12
N TYR A 249 -3.56 -1.68 19.93
CA TYR A 249 -4.92 -2.16 19.76
C TYR A 249 -5.91 -0.99 19.65
N ARG A 250 -6.98 -1.16 18.92
CA ARG A 250 -7.94 -0.14 18.48
C ARG A 250 -7.52 0.63 17.23
N HIS A 251 -6.26 0.51 16.78
CA HIS A 251 -5.80 1.23 15.60
C HIS A 251 -6.47 0.68 14.34
N GLY A 252 -6.48 -0.65 14.14
CA GLY A 252 -7.10 -1.29 12.97
C GLY A 252 -8.61 -1.06 12.88
N THR A 253 -9.33 -1.15 14.00
CA THR A 253 -10.76 -0.82 14.04
C THR A 253 -11.01 0.65 13.69
N HIS A 254 -10.13 1.56 14.12
CA HIS A 254 -10.23 2.98 13.80
C HIS A 254 -9.99 3.24 12.31
N THR A 255 -8.93 2.68 11.74
CA THR A 255 -8.61 2.83 10.29
C THR A 255 -9.67 2.20 9.41
N ALA A 256 -10.16 1.00 9.76
CA ALA A 256 -11.28 0.35 9.06
C ALA A 256 -12.58 1.17 9.16
N GLY A 257 -12.79 1.85 10.28
CA GLY A 257 -13.92 2.77 10.45
C GLY A 257 -13.84 3.97 9.49
N ILE A 258 -12.65 4.54 9.29
CA ILE A 258 -12.45 5.60 8.30
C ILE A 258 -12.72 5.08 6.88
N LEU A 259 -12.29 3.85 6.58
CA LEU A 259 -12.46 3.26 5.25
C LEU A 259 -13.92 2.99 4.90
N GLY A 260 -14.70 2.43 5.82
CA GLY A 260 -16.00 1.91 5.44
C GLY A 260 -17.08 1.89 6.51
N CYS A 261 -16.95 2.67 7.59
CA CYS A 261 -17.98 2.70 8.64
C CYS A 261 -19.35 3.04 8.08
N HIS A 262 -20.30 2.16 8.27
CA HIS A 262 -21.74 2.38 8.04
C HIS A 262 -22.51 1.92 9.26
N PRO A 263 -22.73 2.79 10.26
CA PRO A 263 -23.32 2.38 11.52
C PRO A 263 -24.74 1.87 11.34
N ILE A 264 -25.05 0.76 12.01
CA ILE A 264 -26.42 0.23 12.10
C ILE A 264 -26.85 0.06 13.55
N ALA A 265 -28.12 0.37 13.83
CA ALA A 265 -28.72 0.11 15.13
C ALA A 265 -28.95 -1.38 15.34
N THR A 266 -28.83 -1.83 16.59
CA THR A 266 -29.48 -3.03 17.05
C THR A 266 -30.80 -2.68 17.73
N ALA A 267 -31.66 -3.68 17.95
CA ALA A 267 -32.94 -3.48 18.65
C ALA A 267 -32.79 -2.96 20.10
N VAL A 268 -31.58 -2.86 20.60
CA VAL A 268 -31.25 -2.49 21.99
C VAL A 268 -30.69 -1.06 22.10
N GLU A 269 -30.25 -0.46 20.99
CA GLU A 269 -29.60 0.84 21.02
C GLU A 269 -30.44 1.91 20.31
N ASP A 270 -30.82 2.95 21.07
CA ASP A 270 -31.68 4.03 20.60
C ASP A 270 -30.93 5.12 19.77
N SER A 271 -29.58 5.11 19.72
CA SER A 271 -28.81 6.11 19.00
C SER A 271 -27.66 5.50 18.18
N ILE A 272 -27.66 5.79 16.89
CA ILE A 272 -26.57 5.43 15.98
C ILE A 272 -25.63 6.62 15.86
N PRO A 273 -24.33 6.46 16.06
CA PRO A 273 -23.38 7.55 15.89
C PRO A 273 -23.10 7.78 14.39
N THR A 274 -23.97 8.52 13.71
CA THR A 274 -23.81 8.86 12.29
C THR A 274 -22.60 9.77 12.03
N SER A 275 -22.07 10.40 13.09
CA SER A 275 -20.91 11.29 13.03
C SER A 275 -19.59 10.58 12.60
N ILE A 276 -19.55 9.26 12.66
CA ILE A 276 -18.39 8.47 12.24
C ILE A 276 -18.60 7.72 10.92
N MET A 277 -19.68 8.01 10.21
CA MET A 277 -19.95 7.38 8.93
C MET A 277 -18.87 7.77 7.91
N SER A 278 -18.30 6.77 7.24
CA SER A 278 -17.26 6.97 6.23
C SER A 278 -17.79 7.65 4.99
N LEU A 279 -16.96 8.43 4.28
CA LEU A 279 -17.28 8.94 2.95
C LEU A 279 -17.65 7.79 2.00
N GLY A 280 -16.87 6.71 2.02
CA GLY A 280 -17.10 5.49 1.26
C GLY A 280 -17.85 4.43 2.07
N TYR A 281 -18.90 4.82 2.80
CA TYR A 281 -19.65 3.89 3.66
C TYR A 281 -20.28 2.70 2.93
N GLY A 282 -20.36 2.74 1.60
CA GLY A 282 -20.80 1.64 0.75
C GLY A 282 -19.72 0.61 0.45
N SER A 283 -18.46 0.94 0.66
CA SER A 283 -17.34 0.01 0.39
C SER A 283 -17.37 -1.20 1.32
N GLN A 284 -16.86 -2.34 0.82
CA GLN A 284 -16.59 -3.54 1.60
C GLN A 284 -15.09 -3.66 1.89
N LEU A 285 -14.73 -4.43 2.90
CA LEU A 285 -13.36 -4.53 3.38
C LEU A 285 -12.83 -5.96 3.32
N VAL A 286 -11.56 -6.09 2.99
CA VAL A 286 -10.70 -7.25 3.27
C VAL A 286 -9.73 -6.81 4.35
N VAL A 287 -9.82 -7.39 5.53
CA VAL A 287 -9.02 -7.01 6.69
C VAL A 287 -7.96 -8.06 6.94
N GLN A 288 -6.74 -7.61 7.13
CA GLN A 288 -5.59 -8.46 7.44
C GLN A 288 -5.03 -8.03 8.78
N ASP A 289 -5.17 -8.89 9.77
CA ASP A 289 -4.55 -8.69 11.06
C ASP A 289 -3.06 -9.07 10.96
N ILE A 290 -2.20 -8.09 11.19
CA ILE A 290 -0.76 -8.23 11.11
C ILE A 290 -0.06 -7.93 12.45
N VAL A 291 -0.85 -7.88 13.53
CA VAL A 291 -0.35 -7.56 14.88
C VAL A 291 -0.81 -8.59 15.88
N SER A 292 0.10 -9.02 16.74
CA SER A 292 -0.21 -9.88 17.89
C SER A 292 0.31 -9.27 19.19
N GLU A 293 0.19 -9.97 20.30
CA GLU A 293 0.80 -9.57 21.57
C GLU A 293 2.34 -9.41 21.46
N GLN A 294 2.98 -10.03 20.47
CA GLN A 294 4.42 -9.92 20.20
C GLN A 294 4.80 -8.69 19.39
N GLY A 295 3.83 -7.97 18.84
CA GLY A 295 4.03 -6.77 18.03
C GLY A 295 3.58 -6.94 16.58
N TRP A 296 4.04 -6.03 15.73
CA TRP A 296 3.76 -6.00 14.31
C TRP A 296 4.50 -7.12 13.57
N GLN A 297 3.78 -7.88 12.77
CA GLN A 297 4.28 -9.02 12.01
C GLN A 297 3.73 -8.96 10.57
N PRO A 298 4.08 -7.92 9.80
CA PRO A 298 3.59 -7.82 8.43
C PRO A 298 4.09 -9.01 7.60
N PRO A 299 3.20 -9.67 6.85
CA PRO A 299 3.60 -10.71 5.91
C PRO A 299 4.32 -10.09 4.70
N ASP A 300 4.83 -10.96 3.82
CA ASP A 300 5.37 -10.53 2.55
C ASP A 300 4.34 -9.71 1.76
N VAL A 301 4.80 -8.67 1.08
CA VAL A 301 3.95 -7.70 0.39
C VAL A 301 3.09 -8.36 -0.69
N ASP A 302 3.64 -9.33 -1.41
CA ASP A 302 2.92 -10.06 -2.45
C ASP A 302 1.76 -10.89 -1.88
N LEU A 303 1.94 -11.52 -0.73
CA LEU A 303 0.87 -12.24 -0.02
C LEU A 303 -0.22 -11.27 0.46
N LEU A 304 0.21 -10.14 1.02
CA LEU A 304 -0.67 -9.10 1.54
C LEU A 304 -1.58 -8.53 0.44
N LEU A 305 -0.98 -8.09 -0.66
CA LEU A 305 -1.70 -7.46 -1.76
C LEU A 305 -2.51 -8.48 -2.58
N ALA A 306 -1.96 -9.69 -2.81
CA ALA A 306 -2.66 -10.74 -3.55
C ALA A 306 -3.91 -11.21 -2.80
N GLU A 307 -3.86 -11.38 -1.48
CA GLU A 307 -5.03 -11.77 -0.69
C GLU A 307 -6.17 -10.76 -0.83
N SER A 308 -5.87 -9.46 -0.73
CA SER A 308 -6.87 -8.41 -0.96
C SER A 308 -7.42 -8.45 -2.39
N ALA A 309 -6.55 -8.58 -3.38
CA ALA A 309 -6.92 -8.62 -4.79
C ALA A 309 -7.81 -9.83 -5.15
N LEU A 310 -7.67 -10.97 -4.45
CA LEU A 310 -8.55 -12.14 -4.61
C LEU A 310 -10.02 -11.83 -4.34
N TYR A 311 -10.30 -10.86 -3.50
CA TYR A 311 -11.65 -10.38 -3.20
C TYR A 311 -12.04 -9.11 -3.97
N GLY A 312 -11.21 -8.67 -4.94
CA GLY A 312 -11.44 -7.44 -5.71
C GLY A 312 -10.95 -6.17 -5.02
N GLY A 313 -10.21 -6.27 -3.92
CA GLY A 313 -9.62 -5.15 -3.19
C GLY A 313 -8.33 -4.67 -3.86
N TYR A 314 -8.46 -3.77 -4.83
CA TYR A 314 -7.31 -3.18 -5.53
C TYR A 314 -6.78 -1.92 -4.84
N LEU A 315 -7.60 -1.20 -4.10
CA LEU A 315 -7.16 -0.18 -3.15
C LEU A 315 -6.73 -0.87 -1.87
N HIS A 316 -5.54 -0.55 -1.37
CA HIS A 316 -5.01 -1.18 -0.16
C HIS A 316 -4.44 -0.13 0.79
N SER A 317 -5.01 -0.01 1.98
CA SER A 317 -4.63 0.97 3.00
C SER A 317 -3.65 0.37 4.00
N ASN A 318 -2.49 1.01 4.17
CA ASN A 318 -1.41 0.57 5.04
C ASN A 318 -1.00 1.72 5.96
N SER A 319 -1.39 1.65 7.22
CA SER A 319 -1.11 2.69 8.21
C SER A 319 0.05 2.33 9.13
N TRP A 320 1.09 1.71 8.58
CA TRP A 320 2.25 1.17 9.28
C TRP A 320 3.51 1.24 8.42
N GLY A 321 4.68 0.95 9.01
CA GLY A 321 5.98 0.89 8.37
C GLY A 321 7.10 1.10 9.39
N ASP A 322 8.35 1.06 8.96
CA ASP A 322 9.52 1.16 9.82
C ASP A 322 10.08 2.59 9.88
N ASP A 323 10.79 2.93 10.93
CA ASP A 323 11.34 4.27 11.15
C ASP A 323 12.69 4.46 10.44
N THR A 324 12.70 4.23 9.12
CA THR A 324 13.85 4.53 8.26
C THR A 324 13.41 5.25 7.00
N THR A 325 14.31 6.08 6.44
CA THR A 325 14.14 6.74 5.14
C THR A 325 14.69 5.91 3.98
N ASP A 326 15.41 4.84 4.29
CA ASP A 326 16.02 3.97 3.31
C ASP A 326 14.98 3.21 2.48
N TYR A 327 15.32 2.94 1.22
CA TYR A 327 14.53 2.09 0.35
C TYR A 327 14.87 0.62 0.61
N THR A 328 14.03 -0.04 1.39
CA THR A 328 14.23 -1.43 1.84
C THR A 328 13.71 -2.46 0.83
N LEU A 329 13.92 -3.75 1.11
CA LEU A 329 13.28 -4.85 0.40
C LEU A 329 11.77 -4.66 0.32
N ARG A 330 11.11 -4.30 1.43
CA ARG A 330 9.66 -4.10 1.47
C ARG A 330 9.21 -3.00 0.50
N SER A 331 9.94 -1.89 0.41
CA SER A 331 9.66 -0.86 -0.59
C SER A 331 9.80 -1.40 -2.02
N GLY A 332 10.82 -2.22 -2.26
CA GLY A 332 11.05 -2.89 -3.55
C GLY A 332 9.93 -3.87 -3.91
N ASP A 333 9.42 -4.61 -2.95
CA ASP A 333 8.33 -5.57 -3.16
C ASP A 333 7.01 -4.87 -3.49
N PHE A 334 6.70 -3.75 -2.83
CA PHE A 334 5.56 -2.91 -3.23
C PHE A 334 5.67 -2.44 -4.68
N ASP A 335 6.85 -1.98 -5.10
CA ASP A 335 7.09 -1.54 -6.47
C ASP A 335 7.04 -2.70 -7.47
N ALA A 336 7.60 -3.86 -7.13
CA ALA A 336 7.58 -5.06 -7.95
C ALA A 336 6.15 -5.58 -8.15
N PHE A 337 5.40 -5.73 -7.07
CA PHE A 337 4.02 -6.20 -7.14
C PHE A 337 3.14 -5.28 -7.99
N THR A 338 3.16 -3.99 -7.72
CA THR A 338 2.31 -3.03 -8.45
C THR A 338 2.69 -2.86 -9.91
N ARG A 339 3.94 -3.11 -10.27
CA ARG A 339 4.38 -3.16 -11.68
C ARG A 339 3.77 -4.35 -12.40
N GLU A 340 3.76 -5.54 -11.79
CA GLU A 340 3.18 -6.74 -12.37
C GLU A 340 1.65 -6.72 -12.38
N PHE A 341 1.07 -6.08 -11.38
CA PHE A 341 -0.37 -6.03 -11.13
C PHE A 341 -0.87 -4.58 -11.08
N PRO A 342 -0.94 -3.90 -12.23
CA PRO A 342 -1.12 -2.46 -12.31
C PRO A 342 -2.52 -1.95 -11.91
N TRP A 343 -3.40 -2.80 -11.41
CA TRP A 343 -4.66 -2.39 -10.78
C TRP A 343 -4.51 -2.12 -9.29
N THR A 344 -3.56 -2.75 -8.64
CA THR A 344 -3.35 -2.59 -7.19
C THR A 344 -2.71 -1.25 -6.88
N LEU A 345 -3.36 -0.47 -6.03
CA LEU A 345 -2.90 0.82 -5.56
C LEU A 345 -2.74 0.81 -4.05
N PRO A 346 -1.53 0.59 -3.54
CA PRO A 346 -1.23 0.75 -2.13
C PRO A 346 -1.19 2.23 -1.74
N LEU A 347 -1.95 2.59 -0.71
CA LEU A 347 -1.89 3.86 -0.03
C LEU A 347 -1.19 3.64 1.30
N ILE A 348 -0.16 4.42 1.60
CA ILE A 348 0.73 4.17 2.73
C ILE A 348 0.94 5.42 3.57
N ALA A 349 0.87 5.24 4.87
CA ALA A 349 1.17 6.29 5.84
C ALA A 349 2.68 6.55 5.89
N PRO A 350 3.14 7.76 5.54
CA PRO A 350 4.58 8.02 5.37
C PRO A 350 5.33 8.32 6.67
N GLY A 351 4.63 8.52 7.80
CA GLY A 351 5.24 8.77 9.10
C GLY A 351 4.81 10.06 9.79
N ASN A 352 5.08 10.17 11.11
CA ASN A 352 4.55 11.19 12.00
C ASN A 352 5.63 11.95 12.81
N ASN A 353 6.90 11.89 12.40
CA ASN A 353 8.01 12.52 13.12
C ASN A 353 8.40 13.91 12.57
N GLY A 354 7.68 14.42 11.54
CA GLY A 354 7.96 15.71 10.89
C GLY A 354 9.22 15.72 10.02
N GLY A 355 9.90 14.58 9.87
CA GLY A 355 11.09 14.41 9.04
C GLY A 355 10.78 14.03 7.60
N LEU A 356 11.64 13.22 6.99
CA LEU A 356 11.47 12.71 5.64
C LEU A 356 10.56 11.47 5.60
N VAL A 357 10.02 11.20 4.43
CA VAL A 357 9.18 10.03 4.16
C VAL A 357 9.88 8.74 4.56
N LEU A 358 9.19 7.94 5.35
CA LEU A 358 9.67 6.66 5.87
C LEU A 358 9.21 5.49 4.99
N GLU A 359 9.91 4.36 5.12
CA GLU A 359 9.55 3.14 4.42
C GLU A 359 8.20 2.56 4.95
N PRO A 360 7.40 1.84 4.15
CA PRO A 360 7.54 1.60 2.72
C PRO A 360 6.88 2.71 1.85
N ALA A 361 6.50 3.85 2.44
CA ALA A 361 5.89 4.96 1.70
C ALA A 361 6.87 5.67 0.74
N ASN A 362 8.16 5.40 0.87
CA ASN A 362 9.21 5.86 -0.05
C ASN A 362 9.31 5.02 -1.34
N ALA A 363 8.54 3.94 -1.47
CA ALA A 363 8.40 3.19 -2.71
C ALA A 363 7.79 4.09 -3.82
N ARG A 364 8.11 3.82 -5.10
CA ARG A 364 7.75 4.71 -6.22
C ARG A 364 6.33 4.50 -6.73
N ASN A 365 5.85 3.25 -6.67
CA ASN A 365 4.55 2.88 -7.23
C ASN A 365 3.41 2.94 -6.21
N VAL A 366 3.67 3.30 -4.98
CA VAL A 366 2.67 3.53 -3.94
C VAL A 366 2.16 4.98 -3.94
N ILE A 367 1.17 5.26 -3.12
CA ILE A 367 0.71 6.61 -2.80
C ILE A 367 1.02 6.90 -1.33
N ALA A 368 1.99 7.78 -1.07
CA ALA A 368 2.27 8.29 0.26
C ALA A 368 1.32 9.45 0.60
N ILE A 369 0.51 9.31 1.63
CA ILE A 369 -0.52 10.29 2.02
C ILE A 369 -0.11 11.00 3.30
N GLY A 370 0.26 12.26 3.16
CA GLY A 370 0.54 13.13 4.30
C GLY A 370 -0.74 13.57 5.01
N ALA A 371 -0.60 14.00 6.27
CA ALA A 371 -1.70 14.45 7.09
C ALA A 371 -1.85 15.99 7.03
N ALA A 372 -3.10 16.44 6.88
CA ALA A 372 -3.51 17.83 6.99
C ALA A 372 -4.45 18.06 8.17
N THR A 373 -4.50 19.31 8.64
CA THR A 373 -5.55 19.79 9.53
C THR A 373 -6.86 19.91 8.75
N LYS A 374 -7.91 20.39 9.42
CA LYS A 374 -9.24 20.55 8.84
C LYS A 374 -9.53 22.02 8.56
N ASP A 375 -10.45 22.22 7.63
CA ASP A 375 -11.06 23.53 7.39
C ASP A 375 -11.53 24.22 8.72
N PRO A 376 -11.50 25.57 8.88
CA PRO A 376 -11.26 26.54 7.80
C PRO A 376 -9.77 26.80 7.48
N ASP A 377 -8.86 26.39 8.33
CA ASP A 377 -7.43 26.63 8.16
C ASP A 377 -6.71 25.30 7.84
N THR A 378 -6.96 24.78 6.63
CA THR A 378 -6.30 23.55 6.18
C THR A 378 -4.82 23.77 5.94
N GLU A 379 -4.01 23.13 6.77
CA GLU A 379 -2.57 23.17 6.72
C GLU A 379 -1.99 21.75 6.74
N ARG A 380 -0.79 21.57 6.18
CA ARG A 380 -0.04 20.34 6.42
C ARG A 380 0.23 20.22 7.92
N TRP A 381 -0.12 19.09 8.51
CA TRP A 381 0.19 18.84 9.91
C TRP A 381 1.71 18.80 10.14
N MET A 382 2.21 19.58 11.11
CA MET A 382 3.66 19.72 11.34
C MET A 382 4.39 18.41 11.60
N SER A 383 3.71 17.43 12.22
CA SER A 383 4.30 16.11 12.48
C SER A 383 4.18 15.17 11.26
N SER A 384 3.39 15.52 10.25
CA SER A 384 3.40 14.76 9.00
C SER A 384 4.78 14.88 8.35
N VAL A 385 5.38 13.76 8.00
CA VAL A 385 6.64 13.77 7.25
C VAL A 385 6.44 14.39 5.87
N HIS A 386 7.54 14.69 5.21
CA HIS A 386 7.56 15.32 3.88
C HIS A 386 8.68 14.72 3.02
N GLY A 387 8.65 14.99 1.73
CA GLY A 387 9.76 14.69 0.83
C GLY A 387 10.91 15.71 0.93
N PRO A 388 11.95 15.53 0.11
CA PRO A 388 12.13 14.41 -0.80
C PRO A 388 12.44 13.10 -0.06
N THR A 389 12.34 11.97 -0.75
CA THR A 389 12.92 10.71 -0.25
C THR A 389 14.44 10.76 -0.37
N ASP A 390 15.15 9.80 0.24
CA ASP A 390 16.61 9.69 0.08
C ASP A 390 17.03 9.47 -1.38
N ALA A 391 16.17 8.87 -2.19
CA ALA A 391 16.33 8.76 -3.64
C ALA A 391 15.94 10.04 -4.41
N GLU A 392 15.79 11.18 -3.72
CA GLU A 392 15.43 12.50 -4.27
C GLU A 392 14.10 12.53 -5.05
N THR A 393 13.20 11.57 -4.83
CA THR A 393 11.83 11.66 -5.34
C THR A 393 10.99 12.60 -4.48
N ARG A 394 9.83 13.04 -4.99
CA ARG A 394 8.97 13.98 -4.26
C ARG A 394 8.47 13.43 -2.91
N GLY A 395 8.29 12.11 -2.79
CA GLY A 395 7.85 11.42 -1.60
C GLY A 395 6.34 11.51 -1.40
N ILE A 396 5.83 12.62 -0.86
CA ILE A 396 4.38 12.79 -0.65
C ILE A 396 3.65 12.94 -1.97
N PHE A 397 2.58 12.15 -2.14
CA PHE A 397 1.71 12.26 -3.30
C PHE A 397 0.63 13.33 -3.10
N ALA A 398 -0.11 13.28 -2.02
CA ALA A 398 -1.14 14.24 -1.66
C ALA A 398 -1.36 14.27 -0.14
N LEU A 399 -2.18 15.19 0.32
CA LEU A 399 -2.64 15.28 1.69
C LEU A 399 -4.10 14.88 1.81
N ALA A 400 -4.46 14.35 2.96
CA ALA A 400 -5.84 14.20 3.38
C ALA A 400 -5.97 14.58 4.88
N PRO A 401 -7.20 14.88 5.36
CA PRO A 401 -7.41 15.15 6.77
C PRO A 401 -6.90 13.99 7.63
N GLY A 402 -6.01 14.27 8.57
CA GLY A 402 -5.39 13.28 9.44
C GLY A 402 -5.27 13.75 10.90
N VAL A 403 -5.74 14.98 11.17
CA VAL A 403 -5.67 15.56 12.52
C VAL A 403 -7.05 15.60 13.12
N SER A 404 -7.14 15.11 14.32
CA SER A 404 -8.39 15.10 15.04
C SER A 404 -9.48 14.23 14.35
N ILE A 405 -9.23 12.94 13.95
CA ILE A 405 -10.18 12.04 13.29
C ILE A 405 -10.93 11.16 14.29
N VAL A 406 -12.27 11.26 14.36
CA VAL A 406 -13.14 10.40 15.18
C VAL A 406 -13.59 9.21 14.33
N SER A 407 -13.36 8.02 14.82
CA SER A 407 -13.78 6.79 14.17
C SER A 407 -14.13 5.71 15.17
N ALA A 408 -14.42 4.51 14.67
CA ALA A 408 -14.76 3.35 15.46
C ALA A 408 -13.65 3.02 16.47
N ARG A 409 -14.04 2.48 17.61
CA ARG A 409 -13.14 2.05 18.68
C ARG A 409 -13.44 0.62 19.07
N SER A 410 -12.47 -0.26 18.95
CA SER A 410 -12.56 -1.59 19.53
C SER A 410 -12.69 -1.53 21.04
N ASP A 411 -13.52 -2.38 21.60
CA ASP A 411 -13.57 -2.64 23.05
C ASP A 411 -12.73 -3.87 23.47
N GLY A 412 -12.08 -4.52 22.48
CA GLY A 412 -11.23 -5.69 22.66
C GLY A 412 -11.98 -7.03 22.69
N SER A 413 -13.24 -7.04 22.25
CA SER A 413 -14.05 -8.26 22.17
C SER A 413 -14.98 -8.25 20.95
N PRO A 414 -15.00 -9.29 20.12
CA PRO A 414 -15.86 -9.37 18.94
C PRO A 414 -17.31 -9.79 19.25
N GLU A 415 -17.72 -9.88 20.52
CA GLU A 415 -19.04 -10.43 20.92
C GLU A 415 -19.86 -9.46 21.78
N THR A 416 -19.50 -8.18 21.87
CA THR A 416 -20.07 -7.24 22.84
C THR A 416 -20.94 -6.14 22.25
N TYR A 417 -21.16 -6.11 20.93
CA TYR A 417 -21.97 -5.12 20.22
C TYR A 417 -21.58 -3.68 20.54
N ASN A 418 -20.36 -3.35 20.17
CA ASN A 418 -19.74 -2.08 20.46
C ASN A 418 -20.25 -0.94 19.55
N THR A 419 -20.39 0.27 20.09
CA THR A 419 -20.64 1.53 19.38
C THR A 419 -19.62 2.61 19.74
N GLY A 420 -18.53 2.22 20.38
CA GLY A 420 -17.51 3.12 20.91
C GLY A 420 -16.82 3.92 19.82
N GLN A 421 -16.44 5.12 20.17
CA GLN A 421 -15.69 6.02 19.32
C GLN A 421 -14.46 6.51 20.06
N HIS A 422 -13.42 6.83 19.33
CA HIS A 422 -12.32 7.59 19.87
C HIS A 422 -11.62 8.37 18.76
N THR A 423 -10.71 9.13 19.17
CA THR A 423 -10.13 10.23 18.42
C THR A 423 -8.63 10.01 18.27
N LEU A 424 -8.11 9.99 17.03
CA LEU A 424 -6.68 9.85 16.72
C LEU A 424 -6.20 10.91 15.73
N SER A 425 -4.87 11.16 15.67
CA SER A 425 -4.22 11.99 14.64
C SER A 425 -2.99 11.26 14.11
N GLY A 426 -2.76 11.36 12.81
CA GLY A 426 -1.60 10.78 12.19
C GLY A 426 -1.78 10.62 10.69
N THR A 427 -0.70 10.34 10.02
CA THR A 427 -0.74 9.86 8.63
C THR A 427 -1.46 8.52 8.53
N SER A 428 -1.54 7.78 9.64
CA SER A 428 -2.39 6.59 9.79
C SER A 428 -3.88 6.87 9.63
N MET A 429 -4.34 8.10 9.82
CA MET A 429 -5.73 8.50 9.64
C MET A 429 -5.94 9.13 8.26
N SER A 430 -4.97 9.89 7.75
CA SER A 430 -5.06 10.46 6.40
C SER A 430 -4.99 9.41 5.30
N THR A 431 -4.27 8.32 5.51
CA THR A 431 -4.14 7.24 4.52
C THR A 431 -5.46 6.53 4.26
N PRO A 432 -6.18 5.97 5.24
CA PRO A 432 -7.51 5.40 5.00
C PRO A 432 -8.52 6.47 4.54
N MET A 433 -8.30 7.74 4.89
CA MET A 433 -9.08 8.86 4.41
C MET A 433 -8.96 9.04 2.89
N ALA A 434 -7.74 9.01 2.38
CA ALA A 434 -7.49 9.03 0.95
C ALA A 434 -7.97 7.74 0.26
N ALA A 435 -7.91 6.59 0.93
CA ALA A 435 -8.38 5.33 0.36
C ALA A 435 -9.91 5.29 0.24
N THR A 436 -10.65 5.76 1.24
CA THR A 436 -12.11 5.88 1.14
C THR A 436 -12.52 6.93 0.09
N TYR A 437 -11.76 8.00 -0.06
CA TYR A 437 -11.93 8.98 -1.13
C TYR A 437 -11.69 8.33 -2.52
N ALA A 438 -10.61 7.58 -2.66
CA ALA A 438 -10.30 6.85 -3.88
C ALA A 438 -11.39 5.82 -4.23
N SER A 439 -12.04 5.21 -3.23
CA SER A 439 -13.14 4.28 -3.48
C SER A 439 -14.35 4.95 -4.13
N VAL A 440 -14.64 6.20 -3.80
CA VAL A 440 -15.69 6.99 -4.47
C VAL A 440 -15.32 7.24 -5.92
N ILE A 441 -14.07 7.62 -6.21
CA ILE A 441 -13.60 7.80 -7.59
C ILE A 441 -13.64 6.47 -8.35
N GLN A 442 -13.21 5.37 -7.74
CA GLN A 442 -13.27 4.04 -8.36
C GLN A 442 -14.72 3.65 -8.69
N GLN A 443 -15.66 3.89 -7.78
CA GLN A 443 -17.09 3.70 -8.03
C GLN A 443 -17.54 4.50 -9.26
N MET A 444 -17.15 5.78 -9.36
CA MET A 444 -17.51 6.62 -10.50
C MET A 444 -17.02 6.04 -11.83
N VAL A 445 -15.79 5.51 -11.86
CA VAL A 445 -15.26 4.87 -13.07
C VAL A 445 -16.00 3.57 -13.38
N GLN A 446 -16.23 2.72 -12.37
CA GLN A 446 -16.94 1.45 -12.52
C GLN A 446 -18.42 1.62 -12.93
N GLU A 447 -19.04 2.69 -12.53
CA GLU A 447 -20.41 3.03 -12.89
C GLU A 447 -20.53 3.81 -14.21
N GLY A 448 -19.42 4.00 -14.94
CA GLY A 448 -19.40 4.64 -16.24
C GLY A 448 -19.53 6.17 -16.22
N TRP A 449 -19.35 6.83 -15.07
CA TRP A 449 -19.40 8.30 -14.98
C TRP A 449 -18.36 8.98 -15.86
N LEU A 450 -17.17 8.37 -15.98
CA LEU A 450 -16.09 8.89 -16.81
C LEU A 450 -16.37 8.74 -18.31
N THR A 451 -16.98 7.63 -18.71
CA THR A 451 -17.24 7.31 -20.12
C THR A 451 -18.56 7.88 -20.63
N GLY A 452 -19.44 8.29 -19.74
CA GLY A 452 -20.80 8.72 -20.08
C GLY A 452 -21.73 7.60 -20.57
N HIS A 453 -21.27 6.33 -20.48
CA HIS A 453 -22.03 5.14 -20.91
C HIS A 453 -21.96 4.07 -19.85
N ASN A 454 -23.10 3.68 -19.35
CA ASN A 454 -23.26 2.56 -18.44
C ASN A 454 -23.24 1.18 -19.14
N GLU A 455 -23.26 1.15 -20.46
CA GLU A 455 -23.27 -0.08 -21.28
C GLU A 455 -21.87 -0.57 -21.63
N THR A 456 -20.83 0.17 -21.30
CA THR A 456 -19.50 -0.10 -21.83
C THR A 456 -18.58 -0.80 -20.86
N LEU A 457 -17.93 -1.83 -21.34
CA LEU A 457 -16.64 -2.33 -20.91
C LEU A 457 -16.64 -3.33 -19.77
N THR A 458 -17.77 -3.95 -19.41
CA THR A 458 -17.75 -5.12 -18.50
C THR A 458 -16.83 -6.21 -19.07
N GLU A 459 -16.90 -6.50 -20.36
CA GLU A 459 -15.97 -7.42 -21.03
C GLU A 459 -14.52 -6.91 -20.99
N HIS A 460 -14.30 -5.61 -21.14
CA HIS A 460 -12.96 -5.04 -21.11
C HIS A 460 -12.37 -5.03 -19.69
N SER A 461 -13.18 -4.74 -18.69
CA SER A 461 -12.76 -4.84 -17.29
C SER A 461 -12.41 -6.27 -16.90
N LEU A 462 -13.14 -7.25 -17.41
CA LEU A 462 -12.86 -8.69 -17.24
C LEU A 462 -11.55 -9.09 -17.93
N ALA A 463 -11.31 -8.61 -19.15
CA ALA A 463 -10.09 -8.90 -19.91
C ALA A 463 -8.81 -8.33 -19.28
N ASN A 464 -8.93 -7.27 -18.49
CA ASN A 464 -7.80 -6.60 -17.82
C ASN A 464 -7.58 -7.07 -16.39
N ARG A 465 -8.16 -8.18 -15.97
CA ARG A 465 -7.90 -8.77 -14.66
C ARG A 465 -6.46 -9.26 -14.55
N ALA A 466 -5.95 -9.16 -13.36
CA ALA A 466 -4.65 -9.71 -13.05
C ALA A 466 -4.57 -11.21 -13.42
N PRO A 467 -3.48 -11.66 -14.06
CA PRO A 467 -3.37 -13.02 -14.58
C PRO A 467 -3.53 -14.15 -13.56
N TRP A 468 -3.26 -13.91 -12.27
CA TRP A 468 -3.46 -14.90 -11.20
C TRP A 468 -4.90 -15.02 -10.73
N PHE A 469 -5.78 -14.20 -11.24
CA PHE A 469 -7.20 -14.32 -11.02
C PHE A 469 -7.76 -15.53 -11.77
N ASP A 470 -7.40 -16.70 -11.31
CA ASP A 470 -8.01 -17.97 -11.73
C ASP A 470 -9.34 -18.19 -11.02
N ALA A 471 -9.82 -17.16 -10.35
CA ALA A 471 -11.01 -17.21 -9.55
C ALA A 471 -12.26 -17.28 -10.41
N ASP A 472 -13.25 -17.95 -9.88
CA ASP A 472 -14.61 -17.98 -10.39
C ASP A 472 -15.06 -16.57 -10.82
N THR A 473 -15.12 -16.35 -12.12
CA THR A 473 -15.43 -15.05 -12.72
C THR A 473 -16.78 -14.50 -12.27
N SER A 474 -17.71 -15.36 -11.83
CA SER A 474 -19.02 -14.97 -11.33
C SER A 474 -18.96 -14.09 -10.08
N GLN A 475 -17.94 -14.24 -9.24
CA GLN A 475 -17.77 -13.44 -8.04
C GLN A 475 -17.25 -12.03 -8.36
N HIS A 476 -16.50 -11.89 -9.43
CA HIS A 476 -15.94 -10.61 -9.86
C HIS A 476 -16.96 -9.72 -10.55
N ASP A 477 -17.89 -10.31 -11.26
CA ASP A 477 -18.98 -9.59 -11.93
C ASP A 477 -19.88 -8.85 -10.93
N ILE A 478 -19.96 -9.33 -9.70
CA ILE A 478 -20.71 -8.68 -8.61
C ILE A 478 -19.98 -7.44 -8.09
N LEU A 479 -18.65 -7.41 -8.19
CA LEU A 479 -17.79 -6.34 -7.65
C LEU A 479 -17.43 -5.27 -8.70
N LEU A 480 -17.66 -5.56 -9.97
CA LEU A 480 -17.41 -4.63 -11.08
C LEU A 480 -18.72 -4.05 -11.54
N GLY A 481 -18.90 -2.74 -11.43
CA GLY A 481 -20.08 -2.05 -12.00
C GLY A 481 -20.10 -2.06 -13.53
N ASP A 482 -20.98 -1.26 -14.11
CA ASP A 482 -21.21 -1.16 -15.57
C ASP A 482 -20.08 -0.48 -16.35
N GLY A 483 -19.09 0.11 -15.67
CA GLY A 483 -17.90 0.69 -16.26
C GLY A 483 -16.73 -0.29 -16.34
N PHE A 484 -15.54 0.17 -15.98
CA PHE A 484 -14.34 -0.65 -15.90
C PHE A 484 -13.57 -0.41 -14.60
N THR A 485 -12.76 -1.38 -14.19
CA THR A 485 -11.85 -1.19 -13.04
C THR A 485 -10.66 -0.35 -13.48
N PRO A 486 -10.46 0.85 -12.89
CA PRO A 486 -9.33 1.70 -13.25
C PRO A 486 -8.00 1.07 -12.81
N SER A 487 -6.96 1.23 -13.63
CA SER A 487 -5.61 0.87 -13.22
C SER A 487 -5.07 1.85 -12.15
N ALA A 488 -4.06 1.44 -11.40
CA ALA A 488 -3.41 2.31 -10.42
C ALA A 488 -2.85 3.61 -11.03
N PRO A 489 -2.18 3.61 -12.19
CA PRO A 489 -1.78 4.85 -12.86
C PRO A 489 -2.97 5.77 -13.19
N MET A 490 -4.08 5.21 -13.64
CA MET A 490 -5.29 6.01 -13.89
C MET A 490 -5.87 6.59 -12.60
N MET A 491 -5.93 5.80 -11.54
CA MET A 491 -6.34 6.29 -10.22
C MET A 491 -5.42 7.39 -9.72
N LYS A 492 -4.10 7.26 -9.86
CA LYS A 492 -3.13 8.32 -9.53
C LYS A 492 -3.40 9.59 -10.31
N ALA A 493 -3.68 9.50 -11.62
CA ALA A 493 -4.01 10.66 -12.44
C ALA A 493 -5.30 11.35 -11.95
N LEU A 494 -6.36 10.59 -11.65
CA LEU A 494 -7.61 11.14 -11.13
C LEU A 494 -7.43 11.78 -9.76
N LEU A 495 -6.68 11.14 -8.86
CA LEU A 495 -6.36 11.67 -7.55
C LEU A 495 -5.52 12.96 -7.64
N SER A 496 -4.56 13.03 -8.56
CA SER A 496 -3.76 14.25 -8.76
C SER A 496 -4.60 15.40 -9.32
N LEU A 497 -5.53 15.11 -10.23
CA LEU A 497 -6.48 16.10 -10.77
C LEU A 497 -7.46 16.61 -9.71
N SER A 498 -7.77 15.81 -8.72
CA SER A 498 -8.71 16.16 -7.64
C SER A 498 -8.01 16.82 -6.45
N ALA A 499 -6.73 17.13 -6.54
CA ALA A 499 -5.99 17.75 -5.44
C ALA A 499 -5.83 19.26 -5.64
N THR A 500 -6.05 20.01 -4.56
CA THR A 500 -5.85 21.47 -4.52
C THR A 500 -4.54 21.77 -3.81
N PRO A 501 -3.54 22.39 -4.48
CA PRO A 501 -2.29 22.75 -3.84
C PRO A 501 -2.47 23.69 -2.65
N LEU A 502 -1.77 23.44 -1.57
CA LEU A 502 -1.73 24.38 -0.43
C LEU A 502 -0.87 25.60 -0.77
N GLY A 503 -1.29 26.78 -0.30
CA GLY A 503 -0.45 27.97 -0.35
C GLY A 503 0.80 27.79 0.53
N GLU A 504 1.89 28.50 0.19
CA GLU A 504 3.18 28.42 0.92
C GLU A 504 3.04 28.59 2.43
N ALA A 505 2.15 29.48 2.87
CA ALA A 505 1.88 29.74 4.29
C ALA A 505 1.28 28.51 5.03
N HIS A 506 0.64 27.61 4.31
CA HIS A 506 -0.06 26.43 4.86
C HIS A 506 0.74 25.13 4.72
N ARG A 507 1.90 25.15 4.10
CA ARG A 507 2.75 23.97 3.91
C ARG A 507 3.53 23.56 5.15
N ASN A 508 3.68 24.47 6.11
CA ASN A 508 4.44 24.23 7.34
C ASN A 508 5.86 23.66 7.09
N GLY A 509 6.60 24.26 6.16
CA GLY A 509 7.94 23.78 5.80
C GLY A 509 8.68 24.67 4.81
N GLY A 510 8.04 25.71 4.28
CA GLY A 510 8.60 26.62 3.29
C GLY A 510 8.04 26.42 1.88
N ASP A 511 8.70 26.97 0.88
CA ASP A 511 8.20 26.98 -0.50
C ASP A 511 8.22 25.60 -1.19
N GLY A 512 8.99 24.63 -0.67
CA GLY A 512 9.07 23.28 -1.24
C GLY A 512 9.61 23.20 -2.66
N GLY A 513 10.21 24.29 -3.14
CA GLY A 513 10.56 24.47 -4.55
C GLY A 513 9.46 25.18 -5.36
N SER A 514 9.80 25.61 -6.55
CA SER A 514 8.84 26.26 -7.45
C SER A 514 8.06 25.23 -8.25
N GLY A 515 6.78 25.13 -8.01
CA GLY A 515 5.87 24.32 -8.80
C GLY A 515 5.09 23.28 -7.99
N ASP A 516 4.04 22.77 -8.61
CA ASP A 516 3.23 21.67 -8.10
C ASP A 516 3.43 20.45 -9.02
N PRO A 517 3.53 19.26 -8.47
CA PRO A 517 3.55 18.91 -7.07
C PRO A 517 4.89 19.25 -6.38
N ASN A 518 4.87 19.50 -5.06
CA ASN A 518 6.04 19.82 -4.26
C ASN A 518 6.31 18.78 -3.16
N VAL A 519 7.41 18.95 -2.42
CA VAL A 519 7.85 17.96 -1.42
C VAL A 519 7.02 17.96 -0.12
N TYR A 520 6.23 19.00 0.18
CA TYR A 520 5.49 19.11 1.44
C TYR A 520 4.05 18.62 1.33
N ASP A 521 3.34 19.00 0.29
CA ASP A 521 1.92 18.68 0.07
C ASP A 521 1.68 17.82 -1.19
N GLY A 522 2.73 17.45 -1.93
CA GLY A 522 2.58 16.72 -3.19
C GLY A 522 1.71 17.52 -4.18
N TRP A 523 0.62 16.94 -4.63
CA TRP A 523 -0.39 17.61 -5.45
C TRP A 523 -1.32 18.52 -4.63
N GLY A 524 -1.30 18.44 -3.31
CA GLY A 524 -2.14 19.21 -2.41
C GLY A 524 -3.15 18.36 -1.64
N ILE A 525 -4.19 19.02 -1.12
CA ILE A 525 -5.30 18.36 -0.39
C ILE A 525 -6.31 17.77 -1.37
N LEU A 526 -6.69 16.50 -1.15
CA LEU A 526 -7.71 15.83 -1.97
C LEU A 526 -9.09 16.51 -1.79
N ASN A 527 -9.74 16.83 -2.90
CA ASN A 527 -11.02 17.52 -2.93
C ASN A 527 -11.86 17.07 -4.14
N LEU A 528 -12.96 16.38 -3.91
CA LEU A 528 -13.78 15.80 -4.96
C LEU A 528 -14.44 16.87 -5.86
N SER A 529 -14.69 18.06 -5.33
CA SER A 529 -15.27 19.17 -6.10
C SER A 529 -14.35 19.70 -7.21
N GLU A 530 -13.06 19.36 -7.20
CA GLU A 530 -12.13 19.73 -8.26
C GLU A 530 -12.35 18.93 -9.56
N ILE A 531 -12.95 17.73 -9.46
CA ILE A 531 -13.20 16.86 -10.62
C ILE A 531 -14.69 16.66 -10.92
N ILE A 532 -15.57 17.06 -10.02
CA ILE A 532 -17.01 16.93 -10.21
C ILE A 532 -17.73 18.19 -9.72
N ASP A 533 -18.58 18.75 -10.56
CA ASP A 533 -19.42 19.91 -10.23
C ASP A 533 -20.79 19.40 -9.76
N PHE A 534 -20.91 19.19 -8.45
CA PHE A 534 -22.15 18.70 -7.85
C PHE A 534 -23.33 19.66 -8.00
N GLU A 535 -23.12 20.96 -8.24
CA GLU A 535 -24.18 21.93 -8.44
C GLU A 535 -24.84 21.80 -9.83
N ARG A 536 -24.09 21.30 -10.81
CA ARG A 536 -24.55 21.07 -12.17
C ARG A 536 -25.14 19.69 -12.41
N LEU A 537 -24.92 18.75 -11.46
CA LEU A 537 -25.50 17.43 -11.55
C LEU A 537 -27.02 17.51 -11.30
N GLU A 538 -27.79 16.98 -12.22
CA GLU A 538 -29.20 16.72 -11.97
C GLU A 538 -29.34 15.48 -11.09
N LEU A 539 -30.23 15.52 -10.09
CA LEU A 539 -30.54 14.36 -9.27
C LEU A 539 -31.01 13.20 -10.17
N PRO A 540 -30.61 11.96 -9.88
CA PRO A 540 -31.09 10.79 -10.60
C PRO A 540 -32.60 10.79 -10.68
N SER A 541 -33.15 10.54 -11.86
CA SER A 541 -34.60 10.38 -12.01
C SER A 541 -35.06 9.18 -11.17
N THR A 542 -36.30 9.21 -10.70
CA THR A 542 -36.91 8.10 -9.93
C THR A 542 -36.95 6.79 -10.71
N ASP A 543 -36.64 6.78 -11.99
CA ASP A 543 -36.65 5.63 -12.88
C ASP A 543 -35.32 4.90 -12.96
N GLY A 544 -34.32 5.30 -12.13
CA GLY A 544 -33.03 4.61 -12.03
C GLY A 544 -32.04 4.93 -13.15
N GLU A 545 -32.41 5.79 -14.10
CA GLU A 545 -31.43 6.31 -15.06
C GLU A 545 -30.55 7.33 -14.34
N ARG A 546 -29.27 7.02 -14.24
CA ARG A 546 -28.26 7.94 -13.71
C ARG A 546 -28.06 9.09 -14.69
N PRO A 547 -27.80 10.29 -14.20
CA PRO A 547 -27.42 11.36 -15.10
C PRO A 547 -26.14 10.94 -15.80
N ILE A 548 -26.22 10.71 -17.09
CA ILE A 548 -25.07 10.56 -17.97
C ILE A 548 -24.44 11.94 -18.00
N SER A 549 -23.44 12.17 -17.17
CA SER A 549 -22.92 13.51 -17.08
C SER A 549 -21.58 13.62 -17.78
N ASN A 550 -21.52 14.54 -18.71
CA ASN A 550 -20.32 15.18 -19.20
C ASN A 550 -19.65 16.06 -18.10
N VAL A 551 -19.73 15.70 -16.83
CA VAL A 551 -19.49 16.62 -15.71
C VAL A 551 -18.22 16.34 -14.95
N TRP A 552 -17.25 15.70 -15.56
CA TRP A 552 -15.88 15.79 -15.11
C TRP A 552 -15.38 17.19 -15.51
N ILE A 553 -15.58 18.18 -14.66
CA ILE A 553 -15.13 19.54 -14.92
C ILE A 553 -14.10 19.90 -13.84
N HIS A 554 -12.88 20.06 -14.28
CA HIS A 554 -11.95 20.97 -13.64
C HIS A 554 -12.12 22.34 -14.30
N ASP A 555 -12.19 23.43 -13.55
CA ASP A 555 -12.31 24.78 -14.11
C ASP A 555 -11.20 25.14 -15.08
N SER A 556 -10.04 24.51 -14.96
CA SER A 556 -8.87 24.69 -15.80
C SER A 556 -8.66 23.60 -16.84
N TYR A 557 -9.23 22.42 -16.66
CA TYR A 557 -9.04 21.27 -17.55
C TYR A 557 -10.38 20.58 -17.77
N ARG A 558 -11.01 20.86 -18.89
CA ARG A 558 -12.07 19.98 -19.35
C ARG A 558 -11.46 18.63 -19.67
N LEU A 559 -11.78 17.60 -18.90
CA LEU A 559 -11.71 16.24 -19.39
C LEU A 559 -12.81 16.12 -20.43
N VAL A 560 -12.40 16.48 -21.57
CA VAL A 560 -12.95 16.40 -22.89
C VAL A 560 -14.39 15.93 -23.03
N GLU A 561 -15.25 16.86 -23.41
CA GLU A 561 -16.34 16.56 -24.34
C GLU A 561 -15.74 15.81 -25.55
N GLY A 562 -15.94 14.51 -25.58
CA GLY A 562 -15.89 13.66 -26.75
C GLY A 562 -14.67 13.83 -27.68
N SER A 563 -13.69 13.01 -27.48
CA SER A 563 -12.80 12.60 -28.59
C SER A 563 -12.71 11.10 -28.65
#